data_3f52c0bf0ad6cf9c2d72fa6e63ee5cbb
#
_entry.id   3f52c0bf0ad6cf9c2d72fa6e63ee5cbb
#
_cell.length_a   1.000
_cell.length_b   1.000
_cell.length_c   1.000
_cell.angle_alpha   90.00
_cell.angle_beta   90.00
_cell.angle_gamma   90.00
#
_symmetry.space_group_name_H-M   'P 1'
#
loop_
_entity.id
_entity.type
_entity.pdbx_description
1 polymer ?
#
loop_
_entity_poly.entity_id
_entity_poly.type
_entity_poly.pdbx_seq_one_letter_code
_entity_poly.pdbx_strand_id
1 'polypeptide(L)'
;MIDVTLLIKNEKRLGFAIKGHANFDQHGYDIVCAAVSILSYTAVNALDYYEVEFDFFDDDNEMKVSLENPNEKSEIILNNFEIGIKTLLTNYNEYVNLNYREV
;
A
#
# COMPACT_ATOMS: atom_id res chain seq x y z
N MET A 1 11.53 -6.11 7.94
CA MET A 1 10.90 -6.31 6.62
C MET A 1 9.52 -5.67 6.59
N ILE A 2 9.25 -4.89 5.58
CA ILE A 2 7.93 -4.28 5.39
C ILE A 2 7.11 -5.20 4.50
N ASP A 3 5.95 -5.62 4.97
CA ASP A 3 5.06 -6.49 4.21
C ASP A 3 3.90 -5.67 3.66
N VAL A 4 3.82 -5.60 2.34
CA VAL A 4 2.72 -4.94 1.63
C VAL A 4 1.85 -6.03 1.02
N THR A 5 0.56 -6.00 1.31
CA THR A 5 -0.39 -6.95 0.78
C THR A 5 -1.47 -6.22 -0.01
N LEU A 6 -1.64 -6.58 -1.28
CA LEU A 6 -2.77 -6.10 -2.08
C LEU A 6 -3.97 -7.01 -1.85
N LEU A 7 -5.11 -6.40 -1.56
CA LEU A 7 -6.37 -7.12 -1.36
C LEU A 7 -7.12 -7.14 -2.69
N ILE A 8 -7.41 -8.35 -3.17
CA ILE A 8 -7.98 -8.56 -4.51
C ILE A 8 -9.29 -9.32 -4.38
N LYS A 9 -10.28 -8.96 -5.19
CA LYS A 9 -11.51 -9.70 -5.32
C LYS A 9 -11.99 -9.62 -6.76
N ASN A 10 -12.21 -10.79 -7.38
CA ASN A 10 -12.65 -10.87 -8.78
C ASN A 10 -11.74 -10.04 -9.69
N GLU A 11 -10.43 -10.19 -9.51
CA GLU A 11 -9.40 -9.49 -10.28
C GLU A 11 -9.38 -7.97 -10.11
N LYS A 12 -10.16 -7.45 -9.18
CA LYS A 12 -10.19 -6.02 -8.87
C LYS A 12 -9.50 -5.76 -7.54
N ARG A 13 -8.88 -4.61 -7.43
CA ARG A 13 -8.18 -4.21 -6.22
C ARG A 13 -9.16 -3.59 -5.23
N LEU A 14 -9.21 -4.18 -4.03
CA LEU A 14 -10.06 -3.67 -2.95
C LEU A 14 -9.31 -2.81 -1.95
N GLY A 15 -8.00 -2.87 -1.96
CA GLY A 15 -7.22 -2.11 -0.99
C GLY A 15 -5.85 -2.72 -0.77
N PHE A 16 -5.25 -2.32 0.34
CA PHE A 16 -3.93 -2.84 0.71
C PHE A 16 -3.76 -2.81 2.22
N ALA A 17 -2.80 -3.60 2.69
CA ALA A 17 -2.39 -3.61 4.09
C ALA A 17 -0.87 -3.55 4.15
N ILE A 18 -0.35 -2.80 5.10
CA ILE A 18 1.08 -2.64 5.29
C ILE A 18 1.41 -2.96 6.74
N LYS A 19 2.36 -3.87 6.95
CA LYS A 19 2.85 -4.23 8.28
C LYS A 19 4.37 -4.15 8.31
N GLY A 20 4.93 -4.08 9.49
CA GLY A 20 6.37 -4.15 9.66
C GLY A 20 7.07 -2.82 9.54
N HIS A 21 6.58 -1.82 10.23
CA HIS A 21 7.26 -0.54 10.28
C HIS A 21 8.69 -0.71 10.75
N ALA A 22 9.58 0.00 10.11
CA ALA A 22 10.96 0.02 10.51
C ALA A 22 11.10 0.83 11.79
N ASN A 23 11.31 0.14 12.88
CA ASN A 23 11.81 0.76 14.09
C ASN A 23 13.33 0.60 14.16
N PHE A 24 13.99 0.51 13.00
CA PHE A 24 15.40 0.19 12.94
C PHE A 24 16.17 1.30 12.26
N ASP A 25 17.24 1.70 12.91
CA ASP A 25 18.18 2.69 12.40
C ASP A 25 19.13 2.11 11.35
N GLN A 26 18.68 1.15 10.56
CA GLN A 26 19.53 0.59 9.52
C GLN A 26 19.52 1.50 8.30
N HIS A 27 20.71 1.80 7.84
CA HIS A 27 20.89 2.61 6.65
C HIS A 27 20.18 1.95 5.45
N GLY A 28 19.35 2.71 4.75
CA GLY A 28 18.56 2.20 3.64
C GLY A 28 17.15 1.79 4.05
N TYR A 29 16.94 1.39 5.28
CA TYR A 29 15.63 1.00 5.78
C TYR A 29 14.73 2.22 5.94
N ASP A 30 15.29 3.33 6.43
CA ASP A 30 14.55 4.59 6.60
C ASP A 30 14.10 5.14 5.26
N ILE A 31 14.93 5.02 4.24
CA ILE A 31 14.60 5.45 2.87
C ILE A 31 13.42 4.64 2.35
N VAL A 32 13.45 3.32 2.57
CA VAL A 32 12.39 2.43 2.13
C VAL A 32 11.09 2.72 2.87
N CYS A 33 11.16 2.94 4.18
CA CYS A 33 9.99 3.29 4.98
C CYS A 33 9.37 4.59 4.51
N ALA A 34 10.19 5.60 4.22
CA ALA A 34 9.70 6.86 3.68
C ALA A 34 9.04 6.66 2.32
N ALA A 35 9.64 5.85 1.46
CA ALA A 35 9.08 5.58 0.14
C ALA A 35 7.72 4.87 0.24
N VAL A 36 7.62 3.82 1.07
CA VAL A 36 6.38 3.10 1.28
C VAL A 36 5.31 4.03 1.87
N SER A 37 5.70 4.87 2.84
CA SER A 37 4.78 5.83 3.45
C SER A 37 4.23 6.82 2.43
N ILE A 38 5.08 7.37 1.59
CA ILE A 38 4.64 8.31 0.56
C ILE A 38 3.68 7.63 -0.42
N LEU A 39 4.01 6.42 -0.86
CA LEU A 39 3.14 5.69 -1.78
C LEU A 39 1.78 5.40 -1.15
N SER A 40 1.77 4.96 0.10
CA SER A 40 0.54 4.57 0.78
C SER A 40 -0.34 5.77 1.13
N TYR A 41 0.24 6.82 1.70
CA TYR A 41 -0.54 8.01 2.06
C TYR A 41 -0.99 8.78 0.82
N THR A 42 -0.20 8.76 -0.25
CA THR A 42 -0.63 9.35 -1.52
C THR A 42 -1.84 8.61 -2.08
N ALA A 43 -1.85 7.28 -1.99
CA ALA A 43 -3.00 6.49 -2.42
C ALA A 43 -4.25 6.85 -1.61
N VAL A 44 -4.12 6.94 -0.27
CA VAL A 44 -5.24 7.33 0.61
C VAL A 44 -5.75 8.72 0.24
N ASN A 45 -4.84 9.67 0.09
CA ASN A 45 -5.20 11.04 -0.25
C ASN A 45 -5.83 11.14 -1.63
N ALA A 46 -5.39 10.32 -2.59
CA ALA A 46 -5.99 10.28 -3.91
C ALA A 46 -7.41 9.71 -3.87
N LEU A 47 -7.64 8.66 -3.10
CA LEU A 47 -8.98 8.13 -2.92
C LEU A 47 -9.93 9.20 -2.38
N ASP A 48 -9.48 9.94 -1.38
CA ASP A 48 -10.25 11.04 -0.81
C ASP A 48 -10.47 12.17 -1.82
N TYR A 49 -9.43 12.56 -2.52
CA TYR A 49 -9.48 13.64 -3.49
C TYR A 49 -10.48 13.36 -4.62
N TYR A 50 -10.53 12.11 -5.08
CA TYR A 50 -11.42 11.69 -6.16
C TYR A 50 -12.77 11.18 -5.66
N GLU A 51 -13.06 11.40 -4.38
CA GLU A 51 -14.35 11.09 -3.76
C GLU A 51 -14.71 9.60 -3.81
N VAL A 52 -13.72 8.74 -3.70
CA VAL A 52 -13.93 7.31 -3.55
C VAL A 52 -14.10 7.01 -2.07
N GLU A 53 -15.18 6.33 -1.70
CA GLU A 53 -15.39 5.93 -0.31
C GLU A 53 -14.45 4.79 0.05
N PHE A 54 -13.83 4.88 1.22
CA PHE A 54 -12.91 3.85 1.71
C PHE A 54 -12.91 3.82 3.22
N ASP A 55 -12.49 2.68 3.76
CA ASP A 55 -12.20 2.53 5.17
C ASP A 55 -10.69 2.60 5.36
N PHE A 56 -10.27 3.30 6.40
CA PHE A 56 -8.87 3.51 6.68
C PHE A 56 -8.58 3.19 8.14
N PHE A 57 -7.56 2.38 8.36
CA PHE A 57 -7.11 2.00 9.68
C PHE A 57 -5.59 2.17 9.73
N ASP A 58 -5.10 2.83 10.75
CA ASP A 58 -3.67 3.05 10.93
C ASP A 58 -3.35 3.07 12.42
N ASP A 59 -2.55 2.10 12.85
CA ASP A 59 -2.03 2.08 14.21
C ASP A 59 -0.52 1.83 14.14
N ASP A 60 0.11 1.55 15.29
CA ASP A 60 1.56 1.37 15.34
C ASP A 60 2.04 0.11 14.62
N ASN A 61 1.13 -0.82 14.31
CA ASN A 61 1.50 -2.13 13.76
C ASN A 61 1.04 -2.35 12.33
N GLU A 62 -0.05 -1.71 11.93
CA GLU A 62 -0.64 -1.98 10.63
C GLU A 62 -1.35 -0.75 10.08
N MET A 63 -1.20 -0.54 8.79
CA MET A 63 -2.00 0.40 8.02
C MET A 63 -2.82 -0.39 7.03
N LYS A 64 -4.12 -0.12 6.96
CA LYS A 64 -5.01 -0.85 6.06
C LYS A 64 -6.01 0.09 5.41
N VAL A 65 -6.18 -0.09 4.10
CA VAL A 65 -7.19 0.61 3.29
C VAL A 65 -8.07 -0.44 2.65
N SER A 66 -9.37 -0.27 2.74
CA SER A 66 -10.30 -1.19 2.09
C SER A 66 -11.51 -0.46 1.52
N LEU A 67 -12.04 -1.01 0.44
CA LEU A 67 -13.17 -0.46 -0.29
C LEU A 67 -14.32 -1.46 -0.26
N GLU A 68 -15.55 -0.96 -0.07
CA GLU A 68 -16.75 -1.80 -0.23
C GLU A 68 -17.17 -1.82 -1.70
N ASN A 69 -17.04 -0.69 -2.38
CA ASN A 69 -17.53 -0.53 -3.74
C ASN A 69 -16.41 -0.01 -4.65
N PRO A 70 -15.50 -0.90 -5.08
CA PRO A 70 -14.45 -0.49 -5.99
C PRO A 70 -15.03 0.01 -7.31
N ASN A 71 -14.37 1.00 -7.89
CA ASN A 71 -14.78 1.58 -9.17
C ASN A 71 -13.55 1.82 -10.04
N GLU A 72 -13.77 2.42 -11.19
CA GLU A 72 -12.69 2.67 -12.14
C GLU A 72 -11.60 3.57 -11.56
N LYS A 73 -12.00 4.60 -10.80
CA LYS A 73 -11.03 5.51 -10.17
C LYS A 73 -10.19 4.79 -9.13
N SER A 74 -10.84 3.99 -8.28
CA SER A 74 -10.10 3.25 -7.26
C SER A 74 -9.16 2.22 -7.86
N GLU A 75 -9.56 1.59 -8.97
CA GLU A 75 -8.71 0.62 -9.64
C GLU A 75 -7.44 1.28 -10.16
N ILE A 76 -7.56 2.45 -10.76
CA ILE A 76 -6.38 3.21 -11.24
C ILE A 76 -5.48 3.60 -10.08
N ILE A 77 -6.06 4.12 -9.00
CA ILE A 77 -5.29 4.59 -7.84
C ILE A 77 -4.55 3.42 -7.19
N LEU A 78 -5.24 2.31 -6.95
CA LEU A 78 -4.63 1.16 -6.28
C LEU A 78 -3.64 0.44 -7.20
N ASN A 79 -3.91 0.41 -8.49
CA ASN A 79 -2.94 -0.13 -9.45
C ASN A 79 -1.68 0.73 -9.48
N ASN A 80 -1.83 2.03 -9.42
CA ASN A 80 -0.68 2.95 -9.37
C ASN A 80 0.14 2.73 -8.11
N PHE A 81 -0.51 2.51 -6.96
CA PHE A 81 0.16 2.16 -5.73
C PHE A 81 0.98 0.86 -5.91
N GLU A 82 0.37 -0.16 -6.49
CA GLU A 82 1.05 -1.43 -6.76
C GLU A 82 2.26 -1.24 -7.66
N ILE A 83 2.13 -0.45 -8.72
CA ILE A 83 3.25 -0.12 -9.61
C ILE A 83 4.36 0.55 -8.83
N GLY A 84 4.02 1.48 -7.94
CA GLY A 84 5.00 2.16 -7.10
C GLY A 84 5.77 1.19 -6.20
N ILE A 85 5.07 0.25 -5.58
CA ILE A 85 5.72 -0.78 -4.76
C ILE A 85 6.63 -1.66 -5.61
N LYS A 86 6.18 -2.08 -6.79
CA LYS A 86 7.01 -2.86 -7.71
C LYS A 86 8.26 -2.11 -8.16
N THR A 87 8.12 -0.80 -8.37
CA THR A 87 9.25 0.06 -8.69
C THR A 87 10.28 0.06 -7.56
N LEU A 88 9.79 0.15 -6.32
CA LEU A 88 10.64 0.11 -5.14
C LEU A 88 11.36 -1.24 -5.02
N LEU A 89 10.68 -2.34 -5.33
CA LEU A 89 11.26 -3.69 -5.25
C LEU A 89 12.44 -3.88 -6.20
N THR A 90 12.53 -3.10 -7.26
CA THR A 90 13.63 -3.21 -8.22
C THR A 90 14.99 -3.04 -7.55
N ASN A 91 15.08 -2.15 -6.56
CA ASN A 91 16.35 -1.85 -5.89
C ASN A 91 16.35 -2.20 -4.41
N TYR A 92 15.19 -2.44 -3.80
CA TYR A 92 15.07 -2.58 -2.35
C TYR A 92 14.30 -3.83 -1.93
N ASN A 93 14.39 -4.89 -2.73
CA ASN A 93 13.67 -6.14 -2.45
C ASN A 93 14.12 -6.83 -1.17
N GLU A 94 15.24 -6.42 -0.58
CA GLU A 94 15.70 -6.94 0.71
C GLU A 94 14.88 -6.42 1.88
N TYR A 95 14.15 -5.32 1.69
CA TYR A 95 13.47 -4.61 2.77
C TYR A 95 11.95 -4.67 2.66
N VAL A 96 11.40 -5.05 1.51
CA VAL A 96 9.96 -5.03 1.25
C VAL A 96 9.52 -6.32 0.59
N ASN A 97 8.39 -6.87 1.06
CA ASN A 97 7.70 -7.96 0.38
C ASN A 97 6.39 -7.42 -0.20
N LEU A 98 6.03 -7.89 -1.38
CA LEU A 98 4.72 -7.62 -1.97
C LEU A 98 3.96 -8.93 -2.08
N ASN A 99 2.79 -8.99 -1.48
CA ASN A 99 1.94 -10.16 -1.45
C ASN A 99 0.54 -9.82 -1.96
N TYR A 100 -0.20 -10.83 -2.36
CA TYR A 100 -1.58 -10.67 -2.82
C TYR A 100 -2.48 -11.59 -2.01
N ARG A 101 -3.64 -11.09 -1.63
CA ARG A 101 -4.61 -11.89 -0.88
C ARG A 101 -5.98 -11.74 -1.50
N GLU A 102 -6.59 -12.87 -1.88
CA GLU A 102 -7.99 -12.91 -2.31
C GLU A 102 -8.89 -12.75 -1.09
N VAL A 103 -9.87 -11.89 -1.21
CA VAL A 103 -10.83 -11.65 -0.13
C VAL A 103 -12.27 -11.84 -0.57
#